data_cba60a38e016d0732df510c3dbff5e68
#
_entry.id   cba60a38e016d0732df510c3dbff5e68
#
_cell.length_a   1.000
_cell.length_b   1.000
_cell.length_c   1.000
_cell.angle_alpha   90.00
_cell.angle_beta   90.00
_cell.angle_gamma   90.00
#
_symmetry.space_group_name_H-M   'P 1'
#
loop_
_entity.id
_entity.type
_entity.pdbx_description
1 polymer ?
#
loop_
_entity_poly.entity_id
_entity_poly.type
_entity_poly.pdbx_seq_one_letter_code
_entity_poly.pdbx_strand_id
1 'polypeptide(L)'
;MERKRITMEKQRAILESVIKEEIDFISYVDLADGMVHTIVTNEEADVMPPLDGNYQKVNDVAIPEYVHPDDREMCEREFRLERLKENLQKKERLVINYRLLCGEEYRRKSMSIYYYDKTRTTLVFVRRDITDSYEEEQKHQREIYDAMMEAKRADRSKSEFLERMSHEIRTPLNSIIGLSYLSRANLSDEKKVLENFDKIEMSAQFLRSCMDDILNLSLLESGRVAFNEESTDLEEFLTHIEEKFSSKAKEKRISFSMQRRGSFADKYLFDREKLNEALSSILENAVKYTPPEGRVIF
;
A
#
# COMPACT_ATOMS: atom_id res chain seq x y z
N MET A 1 1.40 16.64 -55.00
CA MET A 1 1.81 17.05 -53.64
C MET A 1 3.31 16.82 -53.51
N GLU A 2 4.11 17.86 -53.70
CA GLU A 2 5.55 17.83 -53.46
C GLU A 2 5.81 17.72 -51.96
N ARG A 3 6.31 16.57 -51.51
CA ARG A 3 6.95 16.45 -50.17
C ARG A 3 8.20 17.32 -50.19
N LYS A 4 8.17 18.50 -49.56
CA LYS A 4 9.37 19.30 -49.32
C LYS A 4 10.39 18.41 -48.63
N ARG A 5 11.42 18.00 -49.34
CA ARG A 5 12.58 17.32 -48.75
C ARG A 5 13.23 18.28 -47.77
N ILE A 6 13.23 17.90 -46.50
CA ILE A 6 13.93 18.63 -45.43
C ILE A 6 15.42 18.54 -45.80
N THR A 7 16.11 19.67 -45.80
CA THR A 7 17.56 19.71 -46.11
C THR A 7 18.34 18.92 -45.04
N MET A 8 19.50 18.34 -45.39
CA MET A 8 20.37 17.59 -44.48
C MET A 8 20.72 18.38 -43.21
N GLU A 9 20.99 19.68 -43.36
CA GLU A 9 21.25 20.59 -42.23
C GLU A 9 20.07 20.71 -41.27
N LYS A 10 18.85 20.80 -41.79
CA LYS A 10 17.64 20.87 -40.98
C LYS A 10 17.33 19.54 -40.30
N GLN A 11 17.61 18.43 -40.98
CA GLN A 11 17.51 17.09 -40.33
C GLN A 11 18.48 16.95 -39.19
N ARG A 12 19.73 17.39 -39.39
CA ARG A 12 20.78 17.37 -38.35
C ARG A 12 20.39 18.27 -37.20
N ALA A 13 19.92 19.48 -37.40
CA ALA A 13 19.50 20.40 -36.37
C ALA A 13 18.32 19.84 -35.52
N ILE A 14 17.35 19.18 -36.17
CA ILE A 14 16.22 18.53 -35.49
C ILE A 14 16.73 17.37 -34.65
N LEU A 15 17.62 16.52 -35.18
CA LEU A 15 18.21 15.41 -34.44
C LEU A 15 19.03 15.90 -33.21
N GLU A 16 19.82 16.94 -33.40
CA GLU A 16 20.60 17.56 -32.31
C GLU A 16 19.68 18.16 -31.24
N SER A 17 18.56 18.79 -31.62
CA SER A 17 17.58 19.31 -30.65
C SER A 17 16.91 18.20 -29.84
N VAL A 18 16.44 17.14 -30.48
CA VAL A 18 15.81 15.98 -29.79
C VAL A 18 16.84 15.25 -28.90
N ILE A 19 18.05 15.09 -29.38
CA ILE A 19 19.12 14.44 -28.61
C ILE A 19 19.45 15.23 -27.34
N LYS A 20 19.51 16.56 -27.43
CA LYS A 20 19.85 17.44 -26.31
C LYS A 20 18.83 17.39 -25.16
N GLU A 21 17.54 17.11 -25.44
CA GLU A 21 16.52 16.99 -24.40
C GLU A 21 16.65 15.74 -23.53
N GLU A 22 17.15 14.63 -24.12
CA GLU A 22 17.15 13.32 -23.43
C GLU A 22 18.54 12.80 -23.06
N ILE A 23 19.61 13.41 -23.61
CA ILE A 23 20.96 12.87 -23.55
C ILE A 23 21.92 13.92 -22.99
N ASP A 24 22.72 13.57 -21.99
CA ASP A 24 23.76 14.43 -21.46
C ASP A 24 24.88 14.63 -22.48
N PHE A 25 25.39 13.52 -23.04
CA PHE A 25 26.38 13.56 -24.13
C PHE A 25 26.39 12.26 -24.96
N ILE A 26 26.95 12.40 -26.16
CA ILE A 26 27.38 11.28 -27.01
C ILE A 26 28.84 11.44 -27.30
N SER A 27 29.62 10.41 -26.96
CA SER A 27 31.05 10.32 -27.29
C SER A 27 31.36 9.00 -28.00
N TYR A 28 32.47 8.96 -28.72
CA TYR A 28 33.01 7.70 -29.22
C TYR A 28 34.48 7.56 -28.83
N VAL A 29 34.91 6.33 -28.72
CA VAL A 29 36.33 5.98 -28.46
C VAL A 29 36.85 5.17 -29.62
N ASP A 30 37.92 5.65 -30.27
CA ASP A 30 38.67 4.85 -31.23
C ASP A 30 39.56 3.89 -30.43
N LEU A 31 39.41 2.60 -30.71
CA LEU A 31 40.16 1.55 -29.99
C LEU A 31 41.62 1.38 -30.49
N ALA A 32 41.98 2.04 -31.61
CA ALA A 32 43.30 2.00 -32.15
C ALA A 32 44.28 2.88 -31.33
N ASP A 33 43.83 4.03 -30.87
CA ASP A 33 44.64 4.99 -30.12
C ASP A 33 44.13 5.27 -28.69
N GLY A 34 42.90 4.79 -28.38
CA GLY A 34 42.27 4.98 -27.07
C GLY A 34 41.79 6.41 -26.82
N MET A 35 41.62 7.19 -27.89
CA MET A 35 41.15 8.57 -27.80
C MET A 35 39.60 8.63 -27.75
N VAL A 36 39.10 9.43 -26.83
CA VAL A 36 37.67 9.77 -26.77
C VAL A 36 37.39 11.08 -27.49
N HIS A 37 36.32 11.09 -28.27
CA HIS A 37 35.84 12.26 -29.00
C HIS A 37 34.36 12.49 -28.67
N THR A 38 34.02 13.70 -28.24
CA THR A 38 32.64 14.05 -27.90
C THR A 38 31.97 14.73 -29.08
N ILE A 39 30.83 14.15 -29.51
CA ILE A 39 30.08 14.59 -30.69
C ILE A 39 28.98 15.57 -30.33
N VAL A 40 28.24 15.22 -29.27
CA VAL A 40 27.06 15.98 -28.78
C VAL A 40 27.18 16.17 -27.29
N THR A 41 26.92 17.38 -26.84
CA THR A 41 26.85 17.73 -25.42
C THR A 41 25.56 18.50 -25.15
N ASN A 42 24.93 18.23 -24.03
CA ASN A 42 23.89 19.08 -23.48
C ASN A 42 24.56 20.14 -22.60
N GLU A 43 24.39 21.42 -22.92
CA GLU A 43 25.00 22.54 -22.19
C GLU A 43 24.55 22.64 -20.72
N GLU A 44 23.40 22.02 -20.38
CA GLU A 44 22.85 21.96 -19.03
C GLU A 44 23.40 20.78 -18.21
N ALA A 45 24.20 19.90 -18.81
CA ALA A 45 24.79 18.79 -18.06
C ALA A 45 26.04 19.24 -17.30
N ASP A 46 26.01 19.13 -15.98
CA ASP A 46 27.02 19.68 -15.06
C ASP A 46 28.43 19.04 -15.21
N VAL A 47 28.52 17.80 -15.65
CA VAL A 47 29.79 17.06 -15.79
C VAL A 47 29.92 16.52 -17.19
N MET A 48 30.84 17.10 -17.97
CA MET A 48 31.02 16.76 -19.37
C MET A 48 32.40 16.15 -19.60
N PRO A 49 32.52 15.14 -20.48
CA PRO A 49 33.80 14.70 -20.93
C PRO A 49 34.47 15.79 -21.75
N PRO A 50 35.80 15.85 -21.80
CA PRO A 50 36.51 16.77 -22.69
C PRO A 50 36.13 16.49 -24.16
N LEU A 51 36.22 17.51 -25.01
CA LEU A 51 35.90 17.35 -26.44
C LEU A 51 36.79 16.26 -27.07
N ASP A 52 38.07 16.22 -26.70
CA ASP A 52 39.06 15.21 -27.10
C ASP A 52 39.98 14.86 -25.93
N GLY A 53 40.31 13.60 -25.78
CA GLY A 53 41.24 13.18 -24.73
C GLY A 53 41.50 11.68 -24.72
N ASN A 54 42.47 11.24 -23.91
CA ASN A 54 42.70 9.83 -23.69
C ASN A 54 41.61 9.28 -22.73
N TYR A 55 40.87 8.29 -23.19
CA TYR A 55 39.72 7.71 -22.47
C TYR A 55 40.04 7.27 -21.04
N GLN A 56 41.20 6.56 -20.86
CA GLN A 56 41.55 6.06 -19.53
C GLN A 56 41.89 7.21 -18.59
N LYS A 57 42.68 8.20 -19.05
CA LYS A 57 42.98 9.39 -18.22
C LYS A 57 41.78 10.18 -17.84
N VAL A 58 40.76 10.29 -18.73
CA VAL A 58 39.50 10.95 -18.42
C VAL A 58 38.79 10.22 -17.29
N ASN A 59 38.68 8.91 -17.34
CA ASN A 59 38.03 8.11 -16.30
C ASN A 59 38.82 8.11 -14.98
N ASP A 60 40.15 8.09 -15.02
CA ASP A 60 41.00 8.13 -13.83
C ASP A 60 40.82 9.41 -13.00
N VAL A 61 40.37 10.49 -13.65
CA VAL A 61 40.02 11.75 -12.98
C VAL A 61 38.52 11.81 -12.64
N ALA A 62 37.65 11.52 -13.61
CA ALA A 62 36.22 11.71 -13.46
C ALA A 62 35.57 10.77 -12.45
N ILE A 63 36.00 9.52 -12.36
CA ILE A 63 35.43 8.56 -11.43
C ILE A 63 35.65 8.94 -9.97
N PRO A 64 36.88 9.19 -9.50
CA PRO A 64 37.13 9.60 -8.12
C PRO A 64 36.47 10.93 -7.74
N GLU A 65 36.37 11.86 -8.69
CA GLU A 65 35.92 13.23 -8.43
C GLU A 65 34.37 13.32 -8.41
N TYR A 66 33.70 12.72 -9.39
CA TYR A 66 32.28 12.95 -9.60
C TYR A 66 31.36 11.74 -9.31
N VAL A 67 31.91 10.51 -9.34
CA VAL A 67 31.07 9.33 -9.06
C VAL A 67 30.86 9.16 -7.56
N HIS A 68 29.62 8.82 -7.18
CA HIS A 68 29.28 8.55 -5.77
C HIS A 68 30.22 7.48 -5.17
N PRO A 69 30.69 7.65 -3.94
CA PRO A 69 31.67 6.74 -3.32
C PRO A 69 31.33 5.26 -3.43
N ASP A 70 30.07 4.88 -3.20
CA ASP A 70 29.63 3.46 -3.27
C ASP A 70 29.67 2.88 -4.69
N ASP A 71 29.63 3.73 -5.73
CA ASP A 71 29.59 3.30 -7.13
C ASP A 71 30.97 3.31 -7.79
N ARG A 72 32.01 3.90 -7.14
CA ARG A 72 33.35 4.09 -7.71
C ARG A 72 34.04 2.78 -8.11
N GLU A 73 34.09 1.82 -7.20
CA GLU A 73 34.74 0.51 -7.47
C GLU A 73 34.08 -0.20 -8.68
N MET A 74 32.77 -0.16 -8.74
CA MET A 74 32.01 -0.71 -9.87
C MET A 74 32.34 0.04 -11.16
N CYS A 75 32.36 1.38 -11.15
CA CYS A 75 32.65 2.19 -12.32
C CYS A 75 34.11 1.99 -12.78
N GLU A 76 35.11 1.99 -11.87
CA GLU A 76 36.50 1.73 -12.20
C GLU A 76 36.71 0.38 -12.87
N ARG A 77 35.97 -0.64 -12.45
CA ARG A 77 36.05 -1.98 -13.04
C ARG A 77 35.32 -2.05 -14.39
N GLU A 78 34.10 -1.57 -14.47
CA GLU A 78 33.23 -1.76 -15.65
C GLU A 78 33.60 -0.81 -16.82
N PHE A 79 34.19 0.38 -16.56
CA PHE A 79 34.62 1.31 -17.60
C PHE A 79 36.03 1.06 -18.14
N ARG A 80 36.76 0.02 -17.70
CA ARG A 80 38.01 -0.38 -18.34
C ARG A 80 37.78 -0.90 -19.76
N LEU A 81 38.56 -0.45 -20.72
CA LEU A 81 38.40 -0.83 -22.13
C LEU A 81 38.44 -2.36 -22.35
N GLU A 82 39.30 -3.08 -21.65
CA GLU A 82 39.37 -4.54 -21.72
C GLU A 82 38.02 -5.17 -21.27
N ARG A 83 37.50 -4.66 -20.17
CA ARG A 83 36.26 -5.16 -19.61
C ARG A 83 35.04 -4.84 -20.51
N LEU A 84 35.02 -3.65 -21.11
CA LEU A 84 33.98 -3.28 -22.09
C LEU A 84 34.04 -4.20 -23.32
N LYS A 85 35.23 -4.48 -23.84
CA LYS A 85 35.43 -5.41 -24.97
C LYS A 85 34.93 -6.82 -24.64
N GLU A 86 35.29 -7.35 -23.47
CA GLU A 86 34.82 -8.67 -23.00
C GLU A 86 33.31 -8.76 -22.89
N ASN A 87 32.67 -7.77 -22.27
CA ASN A 87 31.24 -7.74 -22.07
C ASN A 87 30.47 -7.59 -23.40
N LEU A 88 30.97 -6.77 -24.31
CA LEU A 88 30.37 -6.55 -25.63
C LEU A 88 30.64 -7.69 -26.64
N GLN A 89 31.45 -8.69 -26.29
CA GLN A 89 31.47 -9.95 -27.04
C GLN A 89 30.20 -10.78 -26.80
N LYS A 90 29.63 -10.64 -25.62
CA LYS A 90 28.47 -11.43 -25.18
C LYS A 90 27.13 -10.68 -25.34
N LYS A 91 27.17 -9.35 -25.45
CA LYS A 91 26.00 -8.47 -25.52
C LYS A 91 26.20 -7.45 -26.63
N GLU A 92 25.15 -7.11 -27.35
CA GLU A 92 25.21 -6.05 -28.38
C GLU A 92 25.35 -4.65 -27.76
N ARG A 93 24.84 -4.48 -26.52
CA ARG A 93 24.84 -3.22 -25.79
C ARG A 93 25.09 -3.49 -24.30
N LEU A 94 25.90 -2.67 -23.70
CA LEU A 94 26.13 -2.62 -22.26
C LEU A 94 25.46 -1.37 -21.68
N VAL A 95 24.80 -1.50 -20.54
CA VAL A 95 24.20 -0.37 -19.82
C VAL A 95 24.76 -0.39 -18.40
N ILE A 96 25.35 0.73 -17.99
CA ILE A 96 25.90 0.91 -16.64
C ILE A 96 25.19 2.09 -16.01
N ASN A 97 24.53 1.84 -14.88
CA ASN A 97 23.84 2.87 -14.11
C ASN A 97 24.70 3.20 -12.88
N TYR A 98 24.87 4.49 -12.62
CA TYR A 98 25.68 4.99 -11.51
C TYR A 98 25.19 6.37 -11.07
N ARG A 99 25.58 6.80 -9.88
CA ARG A 99 25.29 8.13 -9.36
C ARG A 99 26.45 9.07 -9.65
N LEU A 100 26.16 10.22 -10.21
CA LEU A 100 27.13 11.26 -10.58
C LEU A 100 26.79 12.55 -9.83
N LEU A 101 27.78 13.21 -9.27
CA LEU A 101 27.64 14.52 -8.62
C LEU A 101 27.39 15.57 -9.70
N CYS A 102 26.24 16.25 -9.62
CA CYS A 102 25.81 17.31 -10.50
C CYS A 102 25.48 18.52 -9.63
N GLY A 103 26.35 19.55 -9.66
CA GLY A 103 26.29 20.63 -8.68
C GLY A 103 26.52 20.12 -7.26
N GLU A 104 25.53 20.25 -6.38
CA GLU A 104 25.58 19.80 -4.99
C GLU A 104 24.88 18.44 -4.75
N GLU A 105 24.23 17.88 -5.75
CA GLU A 105 23.40 16.67 -5.62
C GLU A 105 23.89 15.52 -6.49
N TYR A 106 23.65 14.29 -6.03
CA TYR A 106 23.91 13.09 -6.83
C TYR A 106 22.71 12.73 -7.69
N ARG A 107 22.89 12.76 -9.02
CA ARG A 107 21.90 12.35 -10.01
C ARG A 107 22.20 10.96 -10.55
N ARG A 108 21.17 10.20 -10.89
CA ARG A 108 21.32 8.88 -11.51
C ARG A 108 21.56 9.01 -13.00
N LYS A 109 22.68 8.47 -13.45
CA LYS A 109 23.05 8.46 -14.85
C LYS A 109 23.05 7.03 -15.39
N SER A 110 22.65 6.89 -16.64
CA SER A 110 22.70 5.64 -17.40
C SER A 110 23.67 5.81 -18.56
N MET A 111 24.73 5.02 -18.59
CA MET A 111 25.71 4.98 -19.68
C MET A 111 25.44 3.77 -20.55
N SER A 112 25.06 4.00 -21.79
CA SER A 112 24.90 2.97 -22.81
C SER A 112 26.12 2.92 -23.69
N ILE A 113 26.69 1.72 -23.87
CA ILE A 113 27.92 1.51 -24.61
C ILE A 113 27.70 0.40 -25.62
N TYR A 114 28.10 0.62 -26.86
CA TYR A 114 27.99 -0.35 -27.94
C TYR A 114 29.02 -0.06 -29.07
N TYR A 115 29.26 -1.04 -29.95
CA TYR A 115 30.08 -0.83 -31.14
C TYR A 115 29.27 -0.08 -32.21
N TYR A 116 29.88 0.97 -32.78
CA TYR A 116 29.30 1.72 -33.90
C TYR A 116 29.23 0.87 -35.18
N ASP A 117 30.23 0.07 -35.42
CA ASP A 117 30.45 -0.66 -36.67
C ASP A 117 30.63 -2.18 -36.45
N LYS A 118 30.56 -2.94 -37.55
CA LYS A 118 30.79 -4.37 -37.55
C LYS A 118 32.27 -4.74 -37.37
N THR A 119 33.18 -3.82 -37.61
CA THR A 119 34.63 -4.01 -37.47
C THR A 119 35.09 -3.95 -36.01
N ARG A 120 34.20 -3.45 -35.12
CA ARG A 120 34.41 -3.33 -33.68
C ARG A 120 35.66 -2.51 -33.34
N THR A 121 35.92 -1.46 -34.11
CA THR A 121 37.03 -0.55 -33.87
C THR A 121 36.63 0.68 -33.06
N THR A 122 35.33 0.99 -33.02
CA THR A 122 34.83 2.22 -32.41
C THR A 122 33.71 1.88 -31.39
N LEU A 123 33.88 2.32 -30.15
CA LEU A 123 32.85 2.27 -29.11
C LEU A 123 32.12 3.60 -29.03
N VAL A 124 30.82 3.54 -28.97
CA VAL A 124 29.94 4.71 -28.73
C VAL A 124 29.43 4.67 -27.29
N PHE A 125 29.48 5.81 -26.64
CA PHE A 125 29.01 6.08 -25.30
C PHE A 125 27.86 7.08 -25.35
N VAL A 126 26.74 6.73 -24.75
CA VAL A 126 25.56 7.62 -24.64
C VAL A 126 25.16 7.69 -23.17
N ARG A 127 25.31 8.87 -22.58
CA ARG A 127 24.89 9.11 -21.20
C ARG A 127 23.54 9.82 -21.17
N ARG A 128 22.67 9.36 -20.25
CA ARG A 128 21.36 9.96 -19.98
C ARG A 128 21.19 10.17 -18.49
N ASP A 129 20.47 11.21 -18.14
CA ASP A 129 19.90 11.34 -16.80
C ASP A 129 18.67 10.45 -16.70
N ILE A 130 18.61 9.62 -15.65
CA ILE A 130 17.49 8.74 -15.37
C ILE A 130 16.93 8.97 -13.97
N THR A 131 17.28 10.10 -13.34
CA THR A 131 16.90 10.38 -11.94
C THR A 131 15.40 10.38 -11.79
N ASP A 132 14.70 11.21 -12.56
CA ASP A 132 13.26 11.40 -12.44
C ASP A 132 12.49 10.11 -12.76
N SER A 133 12.86 9.42 -13.85
CA SER A 133 12.23 8.15 -14.23
C SER A 133 12.48 7.04 -13.20
N TYR A 134 13.65 7.03 -12.57
CA TYR A 134 13.96 6.07 -11.50
C TYR A 134 13.15 6.37 -10.23
N GLU A 135 13.02 7.63 -9.86
CA GLU A 135 12.23 8.05 -8.70
C GLU A 135 10.74 7.76 -8.88
N GLU A 136 10.20 8.04 -10.08
CA GLU A 136 8.82 7.68 -10.43
C GLU A 136 8.58 6.17 -10.33
N GLU A 137 9.49 5.35 -10.89
CA GLU A 137 9.40 3.89 -10.81
C GLU A 137 9.44 3.41 -9.36
N GLN A 138 10.36 3.96 -8.53
CA GLN A 138 10.46 3.61 -7.11
C GLN A 138 9.21 4.01 -6.33
N LYS A 139 8.65 5.18 -6.63
CA LYS A 139 7.40 5.63 -6.03
C LYS A 139 6.25 4.69 -6.39
N HIS A 140 6.10 4.38 -7.66
CA HIS A 140 5.06 3.48 -8.15
C HIS A 140 5.18 2.07 -7.55
N GLN A 141 6.40 1.53 -7.45
CA GLN A 141 6.63 0.24 -6.79
C GLN A 141 6.25 0.26 -5.31
N ARG A 142 6.50 1.35 -4.59
CA ARG A 142 6.08 1.52 -3.19
C ARG A 142 4.55 1.56 -3.07
N GLU A 143 3.88 2.32 -3.91
CA GLU A 143 2.42 2.41 -3.93
C GLU A 143 1.76 1.04 -4.17
N ILE A 144 2.29 0.26 -5.13
CA ILE A 144 1.84 -1.11 -5.39
C ILE A 144 2.07 -2.01 -4.18
N TYR A 145 3.25 -1.93 -3.56
CA TYR A 145 3.58 -2.73 -2.38
C TYR A 145 2.65 -2.41 -1.21
N ASP A 146 2.41 -1.13 -0.93
CA ASP A 146 1.54 -0.69 0.15
C ASP A 146 0.08 -1.13 -0.08
N ALA A 147 -0.43 -0.96 -1.30
CA ALA A 147 -1.76 -1.43 -1.69
C ALA A 147 -1.90 -2.97 -1.56
N MET A 148 -0.86 -3.72 -1.96
CA MET A 148 -0.84 -5.17 -1.82
C MET A 148 -0.84 -5.60 -0.34
N MET A 149 -0.09 -4.89 0.52
CA MET A 149 -0.03 -5.18 1.95
C MET A 149 -1.36 -4.86 2.64
N GLU A 150 -2.03 -3.79 2.24
CA GLU A 150 -3.36 -3.44 2.74
C GLU A 150 -4.41 -4.50 2.34
N ALA A 151 -4.43 -4.89 1.07
CA ALA A 151 -5.31 -5.95 0.57
C ALA A 151 -5.09 -7.28 1.32
N LYS A 152 -3.83 -7.66 1.56
CA LYS A 152 -3.47 -8.87 2.31
C LYS A 152 -3.90 -8.82 3.78
N ARG A 153 -3.82 -7.64 4.41
CA ARG A 153 -4.33 -7.44 5.79
C ARG A 153 -5.85 -7.59 5.84
N ALA A 154 -6.57 -6.99 4.88
CA ALA A 154 -8.01 -7.12 4.78
C ALA A 154 -8.45 -8.59 4.58
N ASP A 155 -7.80 -9.31 3.68
CA ASP A 155 -8.09 -10.74 3.42
C ASP A 155 -7.82 -11.62 4.65
N ARG A 156 -6.71 -11.36 5.37
CA ARG A 156 -6.40 -12.05 6.61
C ARG A 156 -7.46 -11.79 7.69
N SER A 157 -7.84 -10.52 7.88
CA SER A 157 -8.89 -10.14 8.85
C SER A 157 -10.21 -10.83 8.53
N LYS A 158 -10.57 -10.92 7.24
CA LYS A 158 -11.76 -11.63 6.78
C LYS A 158 -11.70 -13.14 7.08
N SER A 159 -10.55 -13.75 6.86
CA SER A 159 -10.34 -15.18 7.15
C SER A 159 -10.42 -15.47 8.64
N GLU A 160 -9.76 -14.67 9.48
CA GLU A 160 -9.81 -14.79 10.95
C GLU A 160 -11.23 -14.53 11.50
N PHE A 161 -11.99 -13.64 10.86
CA PHE A 161 -13.39 -13.41 11.20
C PHE A 161 -14.25 -14.66 10.90
N LEU A 162 -14.14 -15.23 9.70
CA LEU A 162 -14.90 -16.42 9.31
C LEU A 162 -14.57 -17.63 10.19
N GLU A 163 -13.32 -17.80 10.59
CA GLU A 163 -12.90 -18.86 11.51
C GLU A 163 -13.56 -18.70 12.87
N ARG A 164 -13.52 -17.48 13.44
CA ARG A 164 -14.20 -17.18 14.72
C ARG A 164 -15.70 -17.42 14.63
N MET A 165 -16.36 -16.95 13.58
CA MET A 165 -17.78 -17.17 13.35
C MET A 165 -18.13 -18.64 13.26
N SER A 166 -17.30 -19.44 12.58
CA SER A 166 -17.48 -20.88 12.53
C SER A 166 -17.43 -21.54 13.90
N HIS A 167 -16.53 -21.08 14.78
CA HIS A 167 -16.46 -21.56 16.15
C HIS A 167 -17.66 -21.12 17.00
N GLU A 168 -18.08 -19.85 16.86
CA GLU A 168 -19.22 -19.30 17.60
C GLU A 168 -20.55 -19.93 17.19
N ILE A 169 -20.70 -20.35 15.94
CA ILE A 169 -21.86 -21.13 15.46
C ILE A 169 -21.81 -22.60 15.95
N ARG A 170 -20.63 -23.21 15.91
CA ARG A 170 -20.48 -24.64 16.23
C ARG A 170 -20.79 -24.94 17.72
N THR A 171 -20.39 -24.08 18.62
CA THR A 171 -20.57 -24.28 20.07
C THR A 171 -22.03 -24.39 20.47
N PRO A 172 -22.93 -23.42 20.18
CA PRO A 172 -24.34 -23.53 20.53
C PRO A 172 -25.03 -24.65 19.76
N LEU A 173 -24.66 -24.90 18.51
CA LEU A 173 -25.21 -26.01 17.73
C LEU A 173 -24.91 -27.37 18.38
N ASN A 174 -23.67 -27.60 18.80
CA ASN A 174 -23.29 -28.81 19.53
C ASN A 174 -23.99 -28.92 20.87
N SER A 175 -24.23 -27.79 21.56
CA SER A 175 -24.99 -27.75 22.81
C SER A 175 -26.44 -28.18 22.57
N ILE A 176 -27.11 -27.64 21.54
CA ILE A 176 -28.49 -28.03 21.16
C ILE A 176 -28.57 -29.52 20.86
N ILE A 177 -27.66 -30.04 20.03
CA ILE A 177 -27.62 -31.44 19.66
C ILE A 177 -27.38 -32.34 20.88
N GLY A 178 -26.38 -32.04 21.70
CA GLY A 178 -26.03 -32.82 22.87
C GLY A 178 -27.14 -32.83 23.95
N LEU A 179 -27.74 -31.67 24.23
CA LEU A 179 -28.83 -31.57 25.20
C LEU A 179 -30.11 -32.27 24.69
N SER A 180 -30.37 -32.26 23.37
CA SER A 180 -31.46 -33.01 22.76
C SER A 180 -31.28 -34.52 22.97
N TYR A 181 -30.06 -35.07 22.76
CA TYR A 181 -29.77 -36.49 23.04
C TYR A 181 -29.92 -36.81 24.54
N LEU A 182 -29.42 -35.94 25.42
CA LEU A 182 -29.54 -36.13 26.87
C LEU A 182 -30.97 -36.10 27.34
N SER A 183 -31.83 -35.23 26.80
CA SER A 183 -33.26 -35.17 27.12
C SER A 183 -33.98 -36.46 26.69
N ARG A 184 -33.67 -36.99 25.52
CA ARG A 184 -34.23 -38.29 25.05
C ARG A 184 -33.79 -39.47 25.90
N ALA A 185 -32.58 -39.44 26.42
CA ALA A 185 -32.05 -40.51 27.30
C ALA A 185 -32.65 -40.49 28.74
N ASN A 186 -33.14 -39.30 29.17
CA ASN A 186 -33.60 -39.06 30.57
C ASN A 186 -35.09 -38.69 30.63
N LEU A 187 -35.94 -39.23 29.76
CA LEU A 187 -37.36 -38.91 29.69
C LEU A 187 -38.16 -39.14 31.01
N SER A 188 -37.62 -39.98 31.89
CA SER A 188 -38.22 -40.25 33.24
C SER A 188 -37.88 -39.17 34.27
N ASP A 189 -36.93 -38.25 34.02
CA ASP A 189 -36.56 -37.14 34.89
C ASP A 189 -37.08 -35.82 34.28
N GLU A 190 -38.34 -35.50 34.52
CA GLU A 190 -39.02 -34.35 33.93
C GLU A 190 -38.29 -33.04 34.26
N LYS A 191 -37.77 -32.87 35.47
CA LYS A 191 -37.06 -31.66 35.86
C LYS A 191 -35.80 -31.46 35.01
N LYS A 192 -35.03 -32.52 34.78
CA LYS A 192 -33.80 -32.48 34.03
C LYS A 192 -34.09 -32.25 32.51
N VAL A 193 -35.17 -32.79 32.02
CA VAL A 193 -35.62 -32.56 30.66
C VAL A 193 -36.02 -31.08 30.45
N LEU A 194 -36.73 -30.46 31.38
CA LEU A 194 -37.08 -29.06 31.33
C LEU A 194 -35.84 -28.16 31.40
N GLU A 195 -34.90 -28.40 32.31
CA GLU A 195 -33.62 -27.68 32.37
C GLU A 195 -32.81 -27.77 31.07
N ASN A 196 -32.87 -28.90 30.41
CA ASN A 196 -32.19 -29.07 29.11
C ASN A 196 -32.88 -28.29 27.98
N PHE A 197 -34.21 -28.23 27.97
CA PHE A 197 -34.96 -27.42 27.02
C PHE A 197 -34.68 -25.92 27.19
N ASP A 198 -34.60 -25.42 28.44
CA ASP A 198 -34.25 -24.03 28.70
C ASP A 198 -32.87 -23.69 28.11
N LYS A 199 -31.89 -24.58 28.30
CA LYS A 199 -30.54 -24.44 27.75
C LYS A 199 -30.51 -24.54 26.21
N ILE A 200 -31.35 -25.40 25.62
CA ILE A 200 -31.50 -25.48 24.16
C ILE A 200 -32.07 -24.17 23.63
N GLU A 201 -33.09 -23.61 24.27
CA GLU A 201 -33.69 -22.35 23.88
C GLU A 201 -32.70 -21.20 23.96
N MET A 202 -31.91 -21.08 25.03
CA MET A 202 -30.82 -20.10 25.17
C MET A 202 -29.80 -20.24 24.05
N SER A 203 -29.37 -21.48 23.74
CA SER A 203 -28.40 -21.76 22.69
C SER A 203 -28.94 -21.39 21.29
N ALA A 204 -30.22 -21.65 21.03
CA ALA A 204 -30.88 -21.29 19.78
C ALA A 204 -31.01 -19.77 19.61
N GLN A 205 -31.37 -19.05 20.69
CA GLN A 205 -31.41 -17.60 20.68
C GLN A 205 -30.06 -16.97 20.43
N PHE A 206 -29.00 -17.51 21.05
CA PHE A 206 -27.62 -17.07 20.79
C PHE A 206 -27.21 -17.31 19.33
N LEU A 207 -27.51 -18.49 18.78
CA LEU A 207 -27.22 -18.81 17.38
C LEU A 207 -27.92 -17.84 16.41
N ARG A 208 -29.18 -17.50 16.69
CA ARG A 208 -29.93 -16.51 15.92
C ARG A 208 -29.24 -15.15 15.95
N SER A 209 -28.84 -14.67 17.13
CA SER A 209 -28.10 -13.42 17.26
C SER A 209 -26.80 -13.41 16.45
N CYS A 210 -26.02 -14.49 16.49
CA CYS A 210 -24.79 -14.60 15.66
C CYS A 210 -25.09 -14.54 14.15
N MET A 211 -26.19 -15.15 13.71
CA MET A 211 -26.61 -15.08 12.29
C MET A 211 -27.03 -13.66 11.89
N ASP A 212 -27.77 -12.97 12.74
CA ASP A 212 -28.19 -11.59 12.51
C ASP A 212 -26.97 -10.66 12.44
N ASP A 213 -25.98 -10.86 13.29
CA ASP A 213 -24.70 -10.11 13.28
C ASP A 213 -23.93 -10.31 11.96
N ILE A 214 -23.85 -11.56 11.45
CA ILE A 214 -23.20 -11.86 10.16
C ILE A 214 -23.95 -11.21 9.00
N LEU A 215 -25.26 -11.26 8.99
CA LEU A 215 -26.09 -10.64 7.94
C LEU A 215 -25.93 -9.11 7.96
N ASN A 216 -25.96 -8.49 9.13
CA ASN A 216 -25.75 -7.05 9.29
C ASN A 216 -24.36 -6.64 8.81
N LEU A 217 -23.31 -7.40 9.14
CA LEU A 217 -21.95 -7.14 8.64
C LEU A 217 -21.89 -7.23 7.11
N SER A 218 -22.51 -8.26 6.52
CA SER A 218 -22.55 -8.42 5.06
C SER A 218 -23.27 -7.26 4.35
N LEU A 219 -24.34 -6.74 4.96
CA LEU A 219 -25.07 -5.57 4.45
C LEU A 219 -24.19 -4.30 4.55
N LEU A 220 -23.47 -4.13 5.66
CA LEU A 220 -22.54 -3.01 5.85
C LEU A 220 -21.40 -3.05 4.82
N GLU A 221 -20.74 -4.21 4.64
CA GLU A 221 -19.66 -4.38 3.65
C GLU A 221 -20.13 -4.11 2.21
N SER A 222 -21.37 -4.48 1.89
CA SER A 222 -21.92 -4.25 0.54
C SER A 222 -22.40 -2.81 0.31
N GLY A 223 -22.38 -1.95 1.32
CA GLY A 223 -22.89 -0.57 1.24
C GLY A 223 -24.41 -0.49 1.01
N ARG A 224 -25.15 -1.58 1.26
CA ARG A 224 -26.59 -1.70 1.01
C ARG A 224 -27.46 -1.40 2.22
N VAL A 225 -26.89 -0.80 3.26
CA VAL A 225 -27.66 -0.39 4.44
C VAL A 225 -28.55 0.78 4.04
N ALA A 226 -29.86 0.57 4.04
CA ALA A 226 -30.83 1.64 3.90
C ALA A 226 -31.06 2.27 5.29
N PHE A 227 -30.94 3.59 5.37
CA PHE A 227 -31.29 4.35 6.57
C PHE A 227 -32.69 4.90 6.43
N ASN A 228 -33.51 4.73 7.48
CA ASN A 228 -34.81 5.32 7.59
C ASN A 228 -34.73 6.53 8.53
N GLU A 229 -34.34 7.67 7.98
CA GLU A 229 -34.16 8.90 8.74
C GLU A 229 -35.54 9.51 9.12
N GLU A 230 -35.73 9.76 10.40
CA GLU A 230 -36.89 10.42 10.95
C GLU A 230 -36.53 11.57 11.89
N SER A 231 -37.42 12.57 11.98
CA SER A 231 -37.22 13.70 12.90
C SER A 231 -37.48 13.26 14.33
N THR A 232 -36.44 13.00 15.08
CA THR A 232 -36.46 12.44 16.43
C THR A 232 -36.04 13.48 17.45
N ASP A 233 -36.72 13.50 18.59
CA ASP A 233 -36.32 14.26 19.77
C ASP A 233 -35.11 13.53 20.41
N LEU A 234 -33.95 14.20 20.39
CA LEU A 234 -32.72 13.62 20.88
C LEU A 234 -32.75 13.40 22.41
N GLU A 235 -33.41 14.31 23.14
CA GLU A 235 -33.46 14.24 24.60
C GLU A 235 -34.30 13.07 25.06
N GLU A 236 -35.48 12.87 24.43
CA GLU A 236 -36.33 11.70 24.67
C GLU A 236 -35.60 10.39 24.35
N PHE A 237 -34.88 10.36 23.20
CA PHE A 237 -34.13 9.19 22.78
C PHE A 237 -32.99 8.84 23.76
N LEU A 238 -32.20 9.82 24.17
CA LEU A 238 -31.12 9.62 25.13
C LEU A 238 -31.60 9.23 26.52
N THR A 239 -32.71 9.80 26.96
CA THR A 239 -33.37 9.45 28.25
C THR A 239 -33.77 7.97 28.26
N HIS A 240 -34.36 7.49 27.17
CA HIS A 240 -34.74 6.07 27.06
C HIS A 240 -33.50 5.14 27.14
N ILE A 241 -32.41 5.52 26.49
CA ILE A 241 -31.12 4.77 26.56
C ILE A 241 -30.60 4.78 28.00
N GLU A 242 -30.61 5.94 28.68
CA GLU A 242 -30.12 6.09 30.04
C GLU A 242 -30.91 5.22 31.03
N GLU A 243 -32.23 5.23 30.95
CA GLU A 243 -33.10 4.41 31.79
C GLU A 243 -32.83 2.91 31.61
N LYS A 244 -32.78 2.45 30.36
CA LYS A 244 -32.50 1.05 30.02
C LYS A 244 -31.19 0.56 30.60
N PHE A 245 -30.11 1.32 30.45
CA PHE A 245 -28.77 0.89 30.85
C PHE A 245 -28.48 1.16 32.32
N SER A 246 -29.08 2.16 32.92
CA SER A 246 -29.03 2.38 34.38
C SER A 246 -29.62 1.19 35.14
N SER A 247 -30.73 0.63 34.69
CA SER A 247 -31.33 -0.56 35.29
C SER A 247 -30.39 -1.76 35.20
N LYS A 248 -29.87 -2.06 34.00
CA LYS A 248 -28.90 -3.17 33.77
C LYS A 248 -27.63 -3.02 34.60
N ALA A 249 -27.07 -1.81 34.68
CA ALA A 249 -25.88 -1.53 35.45
C ALA A 249 -26.11 -1.72 36.96
N LYS A 250 -27.26 -1.31 37.49
CA LYS A 250 -27.66 -1.47 38.87
C LYS A 250 -27.73 -2.94 39.29
N GLU A 251 -28.27 -3.82 38.45
CA GLU A 251 -28.31 -5.26 38.68
C GLU A 251 -26.88 -5.85 38.89
N LYS A 252 -25.91 -5.29 38.17
CA LYS A 252 -24.50 -5.71 38.21
C LYS A 252 -23.65 -4.94 39.26
N ARG A 253 -24.26 -4.00 40.02
CA ARG A 253 -23.57 -3.09 40.94
C ARG A 253 -22.52 -2.19 40.27
N ILE A 254 -22.83 -1.71 39.08
CA ILE A 254 -21.97 -0.79 38.30
C ILE A 254 -22.57 0.62 38.43
N SER A 255 -21.72 1.63 38.63
CA SER A 255 -22.13 3.03 38.56
C SER A 255 -22.25 3.44 37.08
N PHE A 256 -23.46 3.78 36.63
CA PHE A 256 -23.73 4.27 35.27
C PHE A 256 -24.09 5.75 35.34
N SER A 257 -23.52 6.57 34.45
CA SER A 257 -23.89 7.99 34.33
C SER A 257 -23.77 8.46 32.89
N MET A 258 -24.73 9.24 32.43
CA MET A 258 -24.68 9.94 31.14
C MET A 258 -24.22 11.39 31.36
N GLN A 259 -23.25 11.84 30.56
CA GLN A 259 -22.74 13.21 30.61
C GLN A 259 -23.06 13.94 29.29
N ARG A 260 -23.86 14.97 29.39
CA ARG A 260 -24.22 15.80 28.24
C ARG A 260 -23.34 17.06 28.24
N ARG A 261 -22.67 17.34 27.13
CA ARG A 261 -21.79 18.51 26.98
C ARG A 261 -22.18 19.31 25.75
N GLY A 262 -22.43 20.60 25.93
CA GLY A 262 -22.82 21.52 24.85
C GLY A 262 -24.32 21.79 24.81
N SER A 263 -24.75 22.60 23.84
CA SER A 263 -26.17 22.86 23.55
C SER A 263 -26.62 22.01 22.36
N PHE A 264 -27.78 21.39 22.48
CA PHE A 264 -28.35 20.53 21.45
C PHE A 264 -29.61 21.19 20.88
N ALA A 265 -29.89 20.94 19.61
CA ALA A 265 -31.18 21.24 19.04
C ALA A 265 -32.21 20.22 19.56
N ASP A 266 -33.49 20.63 19.59
CA ASP A 266 -34.54 19.77 20.11
C ASP A 266 -34.77 18.53 19.23
N LYS A 267 -34.55 18.67 17.92
CA LYS A 267 -34.81 17.58 16.96
C LYS A 267 -33.67 17.41 15.98
N TYR A 268 -33.37 16.17 15.68
CA TYR A 268 -32.37 15.75 14.69
C TYR A 268 -32.99 14.73 13.72
N LEU A 269 -32.44 14.72 12.51
CA LEU A 269 -32.80 13.75 11.48
C LEU A 269 -31.80 12.56 11.54
N PHE A 270 -32.29 11.41 11.98
CA PHE A 270 -31.49 10.18 12.01
C PHE A 270 -32.37 8.93 12.07
N ASP A 271 -31.78 7.77 11.77
CA ASP A 271 -32.44 6.47 11.92
C ASP A 271 -32.39 6.05 13.40
N ARG A 272 -33.57 6.18 14.07
CA ARG A 272 -33.71 5.90 15.50
C ARG A 272 -33.42 4.44 15.84
N GLU A 273 -33.83 3.51 14.98
CA GLU A 273 -33.61 2.07 15.22
C GLU A 273 -32.13 1.73 15.10
N LYS A 274 -31.47 2.17 14.03
CA LYS A 274 -30.06 1.90 13.81
C LYS A 274 -29.16 2.56 14.84
N LEU A 275 -29.47 3.78 15.25
CA LEU A 275 -28.71 4.44 16.31
C LEU A 275 -28.92 3.74 17.66
N ASN A 276 -30.15 3.32 17.98
CA ASN A 276 -30.44 2.55 19.18
C ASN A 276 -29.68 1.20 19.18
N GLU A 277 -29.63 0.49 18.05
CA GLU A 277 -28.91 -0.77 17.89
C GLU A 277 -27.42 -0.56 18.14
N ALA A 278 -26.80 0.44 17.51
CA ALA A 278 -25.38 0.77 17.64
C ALA A 278 -25.02 1.15 19.10
N LEU A 279 -25.78 2.06 19.71
CA LEU A 279 -25.52 2.48 21.09
C LEU A 279 -25.78 1.36 22.10
N SER A 280 -26.82 0.57 21.89
CA SER A 280 -27.11 -0.59 22.74
C SER A 280 -25.97 -1.61 22.71
N SER A 281 -25.42 -1.92 21.55
CA SER A 281 -24.29 -2.84 21.41
C SER A 281 -23.04 -2.36 22.19
N ILE A 282 -22.71 -1.07 22.08
CA ILE A 282 -21.56 -0.48 22.79
C ILE A 282 -21.80 -0.50 24.31
N LEU A 283 -22.99 -0.07 24.74
CA LEU A 283 -23.32 0.03 26.16
C LEU A 283 -23.50 -1.35 26.83
N GLU A 284 -24.02 -2.33 26.11
CA GLU A 284 -24.07 -3.73 26.59
C GLU A 284 -22.66 -4.28 26.81
N ASN A 285 -21.73 -4.03 25.90
CA ASN A 285 -20.34 -4.40 26.06
C ASN A 285 -19.70 -3.67 27.26
N ALA A 286 -19.95 -2.37 27.40
CA ALA A 286 -19.42 -1.59 28.54
C ALA A 286 -19.92 -2.15 29.87
N VAL A 287 -21.22 -2.45 30.02
CA VAL A 287 -21.78 -3.05 31.23
C VAL A 287 -21.30 -4.49 31.42
N LYS A 288 -21.17 -5.27 30.34
CA LYS A 288 -20.75 -6.68 30.39
C LYS A 288 -19.32 -6.82 30.91
N TYR A 289 -18.40 -6.01 30.42
CA TYR A 289 -16.97 -6.13 30.73
C TYR A 289 -16.51 -5.29 31.93
N THR A 290 -17.35 -4.38 32.43
CA THR A 290 -17.02 -3.66 33.66
C THR A 290 -17.25 -4.57 34.89
N PRO A 291 -16.27 -4.72 35.79
CA PRO A 291 -16.45 -5.49 37.02
C PRO A 291 -17.46 -4.81 37.95
N PRO A 292 -18.04 -5.59 38.93
CA PRO A 292 -18.84 -5.00 40.01
C PRO A 292 -18.08 -3.88 40.72
N GLU A 293 -18.80 -2.85 41.17
CA GLU A 293 -18.26 -1.60 41.74
C GLU A 293 -17.47 -0.73 40.76
N GLY A 294 -17.44 -1.10 39.47
CA GLY A 294 -16.86 -0.30 38.40
C GLY A 294 -17.77 0.84 37.98
N ARG A 295 -17.31 1.63 36.99
CA ARG A 295 -18.00 2.82 36.49
C ARG A 295 -18.07 2.83 34.96
N VAL A 296 -19.25 3.13 34.41
CA VAL A 296 -19.48 3.41 32.99
C VAL A 296 -19.96 4.86 32.86
N ILE A 297 -19.31 5.62 32.00
CA ILE A 297 -19.69 7.01 31.68
C ILE A 297 -19.96 7.04 30.16
N PHE A 298 -21.13 7.51 29.82
CA PHE A 298 -21.60 7.66 28.43
C PHE A 298 -21.83 9.13 28.09
#